data_7921dde7c5701f0486b605458646b272
#
_entry.id   7921dde7c5701f0486b605458646b272
#
_cell.length_a   1.000
_cell.length_b   1.000
_cell.length_c   1.000
_cell.angle_alpha   90.00
_cell.angle_beta   90.00
_cell.angle_gamma   90.00
#
_symmetry.space_group_name_H-M   'P 1'
#
loop_
_entity.id
_entity.type
_entity.pdbx_description
1 polymer ?
#
loop_
_entity_poly.entity_id
_entity_poly.type
_entity_poly.pdbx_seq_one_letter_code
_entity_poly.pdbx_strand_id
1 'polypeptide(L)'
;NNFRFNSPLNMPHMADSYSFALAINDQLTNGGQSPMYSEKKLQQILDYQHGKSTQYMWATDAGRWNAFDDPNRQDVMPTANTDWLHELFGDSFTQEHSISVNGGTDVMQYYMSANYLDEGGLLKYGDDGRQRYSFTGKINADLAKWLKVGYSVRFNRIDYSSPSFASAGENKENVFYFDVCRYWPVIPVVDPNGFYTAESKIYQLTEGGRYNTQNDVVAQQLQFLIEPIKNWKTTI
;
A
#
# COMPACT_ATOMS: atom_id res chain seq x y z
N ASN A 1 -9.94 19.85 -10.28
CA ASN A 1 -9.69 18.41 -10.51
C ASN A 1 -8.19 18.19 -10.71
N ASN A 2 -7.66 17.21 -10.06
CA ASN A 2 -6.26 16.82 -10.15
C ASN A 2 -6.17 15.31 -10.30
N PHE A 3 -5.28 14.85 -11.20
CA PHE A 3 -5.03 13.43 -11.45
C PHE A 3 -3.53 13.19 -11.42
N ARG A 4 -3.11 12.17 -10.71
CA ARG A 4 -1.69 11.84 -10.56
C ARG A 4 -1.48 10.34 -10.60
N PHE A 5 -0.46 9.91 -11.34
CA PHE A 5 0.08 8.56 -11.26
C PHE A 5 1.22 8.58 -10.24
N ASN A 6 1.15 7.67 -9.27
CA ASN A 6 2.21 7.47 -8.30
C ASN A 6 2.94 6.18 -8.68
N SER A 7 4.25 6.24 -8.68
CA SER A 7 5.11 5.09 -8.96
C SER A 7 6.06 4.88 -7.78
N PRO A 8 6.40 3.65 -7.42
CA PRO A 8 7.41 3.38 -6.40
C PRO A 8 8.78 3.78 -6.95
N LEU A 9 9.17 5.04 -6.69
CA LEU A 9 10.42 5.60 -7.18
C LEU A 9 11.62 4.89 -6.56
N ASN A 10 12.62 4.56 -7.40
CA ASN A 10 13.88 3.96 -6.98
C ASN A 10 13.72 2.65 -6.20
N MET A 11 12.72 1.84 -6.52
CA MET A 11 12.61 0.51 -5.93
C MET A 11 13.81 -0.32 -6.37
N PRO A 12 14.58 -0.88 -5.43
CA PRO A 12 15.71 -1.71 -5.79
C PRO A 12 15.23 -3.02 -6.43
N HIS A 13 16.03 -3.56 -7.33
CA HIS A 13 15.84 -4.93 -7.79
C HIS A 13 16.37 -5.91 -6.76
N MET A 14 15.67 -7.03 -6.61
CA MET A 14 16.21 -8.16 -5.84
C MET A 14 17.37 -8.82 -6.61
N ALA A 15 18.23 -9.48 -5.87
CA ALA A 15 19.22 -10.34 -6.52
C ALA A 15 18.54 -11.38 -7.41
N ASP A 16 19.11 -11.64 -8.56
CA ASP A 16 18.63 -12.74 -9.41
C ASP A 16 18.84 -14.10 -8.74
N SER A 17 18.10 -15.11 -9.20
CA SER A 17 18.08 -16.43 -8.57
C SER A 17 19.43 -17.13 -8.54
N TYR A 18 20.25 -16.93 -9.58
CA TYR A 18 21.56 -17.56 -9.62
C TYR A 18 22.53 -16.91 -8.63
N SER A 19 22.59 -15.59 -8.63
CA SER A 19 23.40 -14.82 -7.67
C SER A 19 22.99 -15.11 -6.22
N PHE A 20 21.67 -15.20 -5.98
CA PHE A 20 21.12 -15.58 -4.68
C PHE A 20 21.57 -17.00 -4.27
N ALA A 21 21.42 -17.98 -5.16
CA ALA A 21 21.76 -19.37 -4.87
C ALA A 21 23.26 -19.54 -4.58
N LEU A 22 24.14 -18.83 -5.31
CA LEU A 22 25.56 -18.80 -5.03
C LEU A 22 25.86 -18.21 -3.66
N ALA A 23 25.24 -17.07 -3.32
CA ALA A 23 25.46 -16.44 -2.02
C ALA A 23 25.03 -17.33 -0.84
N ILE A 24 23.91 -18.08 -0.99
CA ILE A 24 23.48 -19.07 0.01
C ILE A 24 24.51 -20.20 0.13
N ASN A 25 25.00 -20.74 -1.00
CA ASN A 25 26.01 -21.77 -0.97
C ASN A 25 27.30 -21.29 -0.30
N ASP A 26 27.77 -20.09 -0.61
CA ASP A 26 28.96 -19.48 -0.01
C ASP A 26 28.78 -19.29 1.50
N GLN A 27 27.63 -18.80 1.92
CA GLN A 27 27.31 -18.63 3.35
C GLN A 27 27.36 -19.95 4.10
N LEU A 28 26.73 -21.01 3.56
CA LEU A 28 26.70 -22.32 4.19
C LEU A 28 28.10 -22.95 4.25
N THR A 29 28.85 -22.88 3.15
CA THR A 29 30.21 -23.42 3.07
C THR A 29 31.16 -22.71 4.01
N ASN A 30 31.09 -21.40 4.12
CA ASN A 30 31.85 -20.59 5.09
C ASN A 30 31.48 -20.94 6.53
N GLY A 31 30.22 -21.36 6.76
CA GLY A 31 29.74 -21.89 8.06
C GLY A 31 30.07 -23.37 8.31
N GLY A 32 30.84 -24.01 7.43
CA GLY A 32 31.21 -25.43 7.56
C GLY A 32 30.09 -26.40 7.21
N GLN A 33 29.05 -25.95 6.50
CA GLN A 33 27.91 -26.77 6.05
C GLN A 33 28.05 -27.12 4.57
N SER A 34 27.29 -28.12 4.12
CA SER A 34 27.22 -28.48 2.69
C SER A 34 26.45 -27.41 1.91
N PRO A 35 26.80 -27.16 0.63
CA PRO A 35 26.02 -26.30 -0.25
C PRO A 35 24.57 -26.76 -0.35
N MET A 36 23.64 -25.80 -0.37
CA MET A 36 22.21 -26.04 -0.50
C MET A 36 21.83 -26.36 -1.96
N TYR A 37 22.42 -25.63 -2.90
CA TYR A 37 22.17 -25.80 -4.33
C TYR A 37 23.29 -26.60 -4.96
N SER A 38 22.97 -27.79 -5.50
CA SER A 38 23.93 -28.60 -6.25
C SER A 38 24.30 -27.92 -7.58
N GLU A 39 25.43 -28.30 -8.19
CA GLU A 39 25.83 -27.80 -9.51
C GLU A 39 24.73 -28.01 -10.57
N LYS A 40 24.07 -29.17 -10.54
CA LYS A 40 22.94 -29.46 -11.42
C LYS A 40 21.79 -28.44 -11.20
N LYS A 41 21.47 -28.10 -9.94
CA LYS A 41 20.40 -27.13 -9.62
C LYS A 41 20.80 -25.74 -10.04
N LEU A 42 22.04 -25.32 -9.80
CA LEU A 42 22.56 -24.03 -10.28
C LEU A 42 22.46 -23.92 -11.81
N GLN A 43 22.76 -24.99 -12.54
CA GLN A 43 22.60 -24.99 -14.00
C GLN A 43 21.12 -24.88 -14.41
N GLN A 44 20.21 -25.54 -13.70
CA GLN A 44 18.76 -25.42 -13.96
C GLN A 44 18.25 -23.99 -13.72
N ILE A 45 18.75 -23.32 -12.68
CA ILE A 45 18.43 -21.90 -12.41
C ILE A 45 18.91 -21.03 -13.58
N LEU A 46 20.16 -21.21 -14.04
CA LEU A 46 20.69 -20.47 -15.17
C LEU A 46 19.91 -20.74 -16.47
N ASP A 47 19.57 -21.99 -16.73
CA ASP A 47 18.81 -22.35 -17.93
C ASP A 47 17.42 -21.72 -17.94
N TYR A 48 16.74 -21.67 -16.79
CA TYR A 48 15.48 -20.96 -16.66
C TYR A 48 15.67 -19.44 -16.82
N GLN A 49 16.63 -18.84 -16.13
CA GLN A 49 16.91 -17.41 -16.15
C GLN A 49 17.27 -16.91 -17.56
N HIS A 50 17.96 -17.75 -18.36
CA HIS A 50 18.32 -17.44 -19.75
C HIS A 50 17.27 -17.88 -20.78
N GLY A 51 16.10 -18.36 -20.35
CA GLY A 51 15.04 -18.81 -21.25
C GLY A 51 15.33 -20.10 -22.01
N LYS A 52 16.35 -20.87 -21.61
CA LYS A 52 16.67 -22.17 -22.21
C LYS A 52 15.74 -23.29 -21.70
N SER A 53 15.11 -23.08 -20.56
CA SER A 53 14.12 -23.99 -19.98
C SER A 53 12.90 -23.18 -19.53
N THR A 54 11.71 -23.75 -19.67
CA THR A 54 10.46 -23.21 -19.14
C THR A 54 10.07 -23.91 -17.84
N GLN A 55 10.79 -24.95 -17.43
CA GLN A 55 10.50 -25.69 -16.21
C GLN A 55 11.10 -24.95 -15.01
N TYR A 56 10.27 -24.57 -14.06
CA TYR A 56 10.66 -23.82 -12.87
C TYR A 56 10.18 -24.46 -11.56
N MET A 57 9.36 -25.52 -11.63
CA MET A 57 8.93 -26.31 -10.49
C MET A 57 8.95 -27.80 -10.79
N TRP A 58 9.03 -28.60 -9.76
CA TRP A 58 8.98 -30.07 -9.82
C TRP A 58 7.93 -30.59 -8.86
N ALA A 59 7.21 -31.61 -9.28
CA ALA A 59 6.26 -32.29 -8.41
C ALA A 59 7.02 -33.15 -7.39
N THR A 60 6.50 -33.20 -6.17
CA THR A 60 6.91 -34.18 -5.16
C THR A 60 6.40 -35.56 -5.53
N ASP A 61 6.89 -36.63 -4.85
CA ASP A 61 6.38 -37.99 -5.03
C ASP A 61 4.89 -38.14 -4.77
N ALA A 62 4.31 -37.21 -3.96
CA ALA A 62 2.87 -37.11 -3.71
C ALA A 62 2.12 -36.33 -4.81
N GLY A 63 2.78 -35.96 -5.92
CA GLY A 63 2.19 -35.23 -7.03
C GLY A 63 1.87 -33.77 -6.73
N ARG A 64 2.41 -33.20 -5.66
CA ARG A 64 2.24 -31.78 -5.32
C ARG A 64 3.41 -30.97 -5.82
N TRP A 65 3.13 -29.78 -6.36
CA TRP A 65 4.17 -28.81 -6.69
C TRP A 65 4.81 -28.28 -5.42
N ASN A 66 6.14 -28.29 -5.38
CA ASN A 66 6.90 -27.83 -4.23
C ASN A 66 7.49 -26.45 -4.53
N ALA A 67 7.05 -25.43 -3.82
CA ALA A 67 7.60 -24.09 -3.91
C ALA A 67 8.61 -23.81 -2.78
N PHE A 68 8.75 -24.72 -1.82
CA PHE A 68 9.65 -24.56 -0.69
C PHE A 68 10.99 -25.25 -0.91
N ASP A 69 12.02 -24.70 -0.35
CA ASP A 69 13.35 -25.29 -0.29
C ASP A 69 13.43 -26.30 0.85
N ASP A 70 13.52 -27.55 0.51
CA ASP A 70 13.90 -28.58 1.45
C ASP A 70 15.36 -28.97 1.15
N PRO A 71 16.32 -28.67 2.04
CA PRO A 71 17.72 -29.05 1.83
C PRO A 71 17.93 -30.52 1.58
N ASN A 72 17.02 -31.37 2.06
CA ASN A 72 17.05 -32.82 1.85
C ASN A 72 16.43 -33.24 0.50
N ARG A 73 15.81 -32.29 -0.20
CA ARG A 73 15.08 -32.53 -1.46
C ARG A 73 15.45 -31.52 -2.54
N GLN A 74 16.74 -31.30 -2.73
CA GLN A 74 17.28 -30.36 -3.72
C GLN A 74 16.77 -30.58 -5.14
N ASP A 75 16.41 -31.81 -5.48
CA ASP A 75 15.88 -32.23 -6.77
C ASP A 75 14.54 -31.55 -7.12
N VAL A 76 13.70 -31.24 -6.12
CA VAL A 76 12.39 -30.62 -6.29
C VAL A 76 12.36 -29.12 -5.98
N MET A 77 13.49 -28.51 -5.63
CA MET A 77 13.56 -27.07 -5.37
C MET A 77 13.20 -26.26 -6.63
N PRO A 78 12.44 -25.17 -6.49
CA PRO A 78 12.07 -24.33 -7.63
C PRO A 78 13.29 -23.56 -8.18
N THR A 79 13.18 -23.10 -9.42
CA THR A 79 14.24 -22.38 -10.14
C THR A 79 13.72 -21.14 -10.84
N ALA A 80 12.60 -20.57 -10.38
CA ALA A 80 12.09 -19.31 -10.91
C ALA A 80 13.10 -18.17 -10.73
N ASN A 81 12.80 -17.03 -11.31
CA ASN A 81 13.59 -15.80 -11.15
C ASN A 81 12.65 -14.63 -10.91
N THR A 82 12.11 -14.56 -9.70
CA THR A 82 11.08 -13.60 -9.31
C THR A 82 11.69 -12.42 -8.57
N ASP A 83 11.54 -11.22 -9.12
CA ASP A 83 11.80 -9.98 -8.40
C ASP A 83 10.55 -9.60 -7.59
N TRP A 84 10.50 -10.04 -6.34
CA TRP A 84 9.33 -9.89 -5.48
C TRP A 84 8.95 -8.43 -5.20
N LEU A 85 9.92 -7.52 -5.19
CA LEU A 85 9.61 -6.10 -5.02
C LEU A 85 8.83 -5.57 -6.23
N HIS A 86 9.30 -5.87 -7.43
CA HIS A 86 8.63 -5.46 -8.65
C HIS A 86 7.38 -6.30 -8.96
N GLU A 87 7.29 -7.52 -8.41
CA GLU A 87 6.08 -8.34 -8.53
C GLU A 87 4.94 -7.80 -7.68
N LEU A 88 5.20 -7.43 -6.44
CA LEU A 88 4.16 -7.05 -5.47
C LEU A 88 3.79 -5.58 -5.50
N PHE A 89 4.69 -4.71 -5.92
CA PHE A 89 4.47 -3.27 -5.97
C PHE A 89 4.42 -2.73 -7.39
N GLY A 90 3.59 -1.75 -7.61
CA GLY A 90 3.40 -1.12 -8.90
C GLY A 90 2.91 0.31 -8.80
N ASP A 91 2.51 0.83 -9.95
CA ASP A 91 1.98 2.18 -10.05
C ASP A 91 0.57 2.26 -9.48
N SER A 92 0.23 3.41 -8.95
CA SER A 92 -1.12 3.70 -8.47
C SER A 92 -1.66 4.99 -9.07
N PHE A 93 -2.96 5.14 -8.97
CA PHE A 93 -3.67 6.30 -9.47
C PHE A 93 -4.28 7.09 -8.32
N THR A 94 -4.12 8.40 -8.34
CA THR A 94 -4.74 9.33 -7.41
C THR A 94 -5.58 10.33 -8.16
N GLN A 95 -6.81 10.55 -7.72
CA GLN A 95 -7.70 11.59 -8.23
C GLN A 95 -8.19 12.49 -7.10
N GLU A 96 -8.30 13.78 -7.40
CA GLU A 96 -8.80 14.78 -6.47
C GLU A 96 -9.79 15.71 -7.18
N HIS A 97 -10.94 15.89 -6.57
CA HIS A 97 -12.01 16.74 -7.06
C HIS A 97 -12.39 17.77 -6.00
N SER A 98 -12.42 19.03 -6.38
CA SER A 98 -12.77 20.13 -5.50
C SER A 98 -13.83 21.01 -6.15
N ILE A 99 -14.80 21.42 -5.37
CA ILE A 99 -15.79 22.42 -5.74
C ILE A 99 -15.92 23.41 -4.61
N SER A 100 -16.09 24.68 -4.94
CA SER A 100 -16.39 25.70 -3.97
C SER A 100 -17.37 26.71 -4.52
N VAL A 101 -18.17 27.28 -3.63
CA VAL A 101 -19.11 28.35 -3.92
C VAL A 101 -19.01 29.38 -2.82
N ASN A 102 -19.04 30.65 -3.18
CA ASN A 102 -19.10 31.77 -2.24
C ASN A 102 -20.01 32.82 -2.80
N GLY A 103 -20.62 33.58 -1.90
CA GLY A 103 -21.52 34.67 -2.26
C GLY A 103 -21.96 35.42 -1.02
N GLY A 104 -22.81 36.38 -1.24
CA GLY A 104 -23.36 37.13 -0.13
C GLY A 104 -23.99 38.44 -0.55
N THR A 105 -24.42 39.20 0.48
CA THR A 105 -24.95 40.56 0.41
C THR A 105 -24.11 41.45 1.33
N ASP A 106 -24.48 42.70 1.44
CA ASP A 106 -23.82 43.65 2.38
C ASP A 106 -23.94 43.22 3.85
N VAL A 107 -24.95 42.39 4.16
CA VAL A 107 -25.25 41.95 5.55
C VAL A 107 -24.93 40.48 5.82
N MET A 108 -24.66 39.67 4.78
CA MET A 108 -24.40 38.26 4.95
C MET A 108 -23.41 37.76 3.88
N GLN A 109 -22.43 36.98 4.28
CA GLN A 109 -21.46 36.32 3.39
C GLN A 109 -21.39 34.84 3.72
N TYR A 110 -21.29 34.02 2.70
CA TYR A 110 -21.11 32.58 2.86
C TYR A 110 -20.01 32.03 1.97
N TYR A 111 -19.41 30.93 2.41
CA TYR A 111 -18.49 30.14 1.68
C TYR A 111 -18.78 28.67 1.97
N MET A 112 -18.78 27.82 0.92
CA MET A 112 -18.87 26.39 1.04
C MET A 112 -17.85 25.76 0.10
N SER A 113 -17.24 24.67 0.54
CA SER A 113 -16.38 23.85 -0.32
C SER A 113 -16.53 22.38 0.02
N ALA A 114 -16.40 21.54 -1.00
CA ALA A 114 -16.29 20.09 -0.86
C ALA A 114 -15.05 19.62 -1.64
N ASN A 115 -14.35 18.67 -1.05
CA ASN A 115 -13.20 18.02 -1.67
C ASN A 115 -13.32 16.50 -1.49
N TYR A 116 -13.04 15.77 -2.56
CA TYR A 116 -12.92 14.32 -2.59
C TYR A 116 -11.53 13.97 -3.11
N LEU A 117 -10.81 13.15 -2.37
CA LEU A 117 -9.54 12.55 -2.76
C LEU A 117 -9.69 11.04 -2.72
N ASP A 118 -9.29 10.38 -3.80
CA ASP A 118 -9.18 8.94 -3.91
C ASP A 118 -7.75 8.60 -4.30
N GLU A 119 -7.06 7.91 -3.41
CA GLU A 119 -5.63 7.63 -3.49
C GLU A 119 -5.42 6.12 -3.42
N GLY A 120 -5.11 5.52 -4.56
CA GLY A 120 -4.75 4.10 -4.65
C GLY A 120 -3.40 3.84 -3.99
N GLY A 121 -3.26 2.66 -3.40
CA GLY A 121 -1.99 2.19 -2.87
C GLY A 121 -1.06 1.65 -3.95
N LEU A 122 0.10 1.18 -3.55
CA LEU A 122 1.13 0.67 -4.45
C LEU A 122 1.14 -0.85 -4.59
N LEU A 123 0.29 -1.57 -3.85
CA LEU A 123 0.19 -3.02 -3.97
C LEU A 123 -0.52 -3.40 -5.27
N LYS A 124 0.08 -4.32 -6.03
CA LYS A 124 -0.55 -4.89 -7.23
C LYS A 124 -1.66 -5.89 -6.89
N TYR A 125 -1.67 -6.40 -5.67
CA TYR A 125 -2.58 -7.44 -5.20
C TYR A 125 -3.31 -6.99 -3.95
N GLY A 126 -4.63 -7.22 -3.91
CA GLY A 126 -5.44 -7.05 -2.72
C GLY A 126 -5.91 -5.62 -2.43
N ASP A 127 -5.86 -4.71 -3.38
CA ASP A 127 -6.41 -3.35 -3.35
C ASP A 127 -6.18 -2.63 -2.01
N ASP A 128 -5.21 -1.77 -1.94
CA ASP A 128 -4.99 -0.87 -0.83
C ASP A 128 -5.24 0.58 -1.26
N GLY A 129 -5.68 1.42 -0.33
CA GLY A 129 -5.94 2.81 -0.68
C GLY A 129 -6.59 3.61 0.43
N ARG A 130 -6.72 4.90 0.14
CA ARG A 130 -7.29 5.88 1.05
C ARG A 130 -8.24 6.80 0.32
N GLN A 131 -9.44 6.98 0.87
CA GLN A 131 -10.41 7.98 0.42
C GLN A 131 -10.58 9.06 1.48
N ARG A 132 -10.61 10.32 1.05
CA ARG A 132 -10.84 11.45 1.93
C ARG A 132 -11.97 12.31 1.40
N TYR A 133 -12.93 12.56 2.26
CA TYR A 133 -14.05 13.45 2.03
C TYR A 133 -13.91 14.66 2.97
N SER A 134 -13.85 15.86 2.41
CA SER A 134 -13.76 17.08 3.21
C SER A 134 -14.88 18.04 2.82
N PHE A 135 -15.50 18.65 3.83
CA PHE A 135 -16.48 19.71 3.66
C PHE A 135 -16.14 20.89 4.56
N THR A 136 -16.27 22.10 4.03
CA THR A 136 -16.16 23.34 4.82
C THR A 136 -17.33 24.24 4.49
N GLY A 137 -18.02 24.71 5.53
CA GLY A 137 -19.04 25.72 5.45
C GLY A 137 -18.70 26.90 6.36
N LYS A 138 -18.86 28.11 5.87
CA LYS A 138 -18.73 29.36 6.65
C LYS A 138 -19.86 30.29 6.31
N ILE A 139 -20.38 30.94 7.32
CA ILE A 139 -21.36 32.06 7.18
C ILE A 139 -20.99 33.14 8.16
N ASN A 140 -21.02 34.38 7.71
CA ASN A 140 -20.90 35.58 8.54
C ASN A 140 -22.11 36.44 8.26
N ALA A 141 -22.74 36.95 9.31
CA ALA A 141 -23.91 37.79 9.20
C ALA A 141 -23.86 39.00 10.17
N ASP A 142 -24.17 40.14 9.65
CA ASP A 142 -24.37 41.38 10.43
C ASP A 142 -25.82 41.44 10.87
N LEU A 143 -26.13 40.86 12.05
CA LEU A 143 -27.49 40.77 12.56
C LEU A 143 -28.03 42.12 13.04
N ALA A 144 -27.15 42.99 13.53
CA ALA A 144 -27.44 44.35 13.92
C ALA A 144 -26.17 45.21 13.78
N LYS A 145 -26.31 46.54 13.84
CA LYS A 145 -25.14 47.44 13.79
C LYS A 145 -24.10 47.16 14.88
N TRP A 146 -24.53 46.54 15.97
CA TRP A 146 -23.70 46.21 17.14
C TRP A 146 -23.40 44.73 17.28
N LEU A 147 -23.95 43.84 16.38
CA LEU A 147 -23.81 42.37 16.51
C LEU A 147 -23.53 41.76 15.15
N LYS A 148 -22.34 41.11 15.05
CA LYS A 148 -21.99 40.21 13.95
C LYS A 148 -21.84 38.81 14.46
N VAL A 149 -22.29 37.84 13.68
CA VAL A 149 -22.21 36.41 14.01
C VAL A 149 -21.49 35.67 12.88
N GLY A 150 -20.50 34.91 13.25
CA GLY A 150 -19.79 34.00 12.38
C GLY A 150 -20.01 32.54 12.81
N TYR A 151 -20.32 31.68 11.86
CA TYR A 151 -20.37 30.25 12.08
C TYR A 151 -19.54 29.55 11.03
N SER A 152 -18.71 28.57 11.45
CA SER A 152 -18.00 27.69 10.54
C SER A 152 -18.11 26.26 10.99
N VAL A 153 -18.21 25.36 10.00
CA VAL A 153 -18.18 23.92 10.19
C VAL A 153 -17.16 23.33 9.23
N ARG A 154 -16.39 22.39 9.72
CA ARG A 154 -15.51 21.56 8.91
C ARG A 154 -15.79 20.10 9.24
N PHE A 155 -15.96 19.31 8.21
CA PHE A 155 -16.07 17.86 8.29
C PHE A 155 -14.94 17.25 7.47
N ASN A 156 -14.30 16.25 8.02
CA ASN A 156 -13.30 15.47 7.31
C ASN A 156 -13.49 14.00 7.68
N ARG A 157 -13.65 13.15 6.65
CA ARG A 157 -13.67 11.70 6.77
C ARG A 157 -12.49 11.15 6.00
N ILE A 158 -11.78 10.23 6.62
CA ILE A 158 -10.73 9.43 5.98
C ILE A 158 -11.11 7.96 6.15
N ASP A 159 -11.33 7.30 5.03
CA ASP A 159 -11.50 5.87 4.93
C ASP A 159 -10.21 5.27 4.37
N TYR A 160 -9.63 4.32 5.08
CA TYR A 160 -8.46 3.57 4.66
C TYR A 160 -8.79 2.09 4.61
N SER A 161 -8.34 1.40 3.57
CA SER A 161 -8.52 -0.03 3.38
C SER A 161 -7.23 -0.65 2.86
N SER A 162 -6.83 -1.78 3.43
CA SER A 162 -5.72 -2.58 2.90
C SER A 162 -5.90 -4.06 3.26
N PRO A 163 -5.20 -4.98 2.58
CA PRO A 163 -5.13 -6.36 3.04
C PRO A 163 -4.59 -6.41 4.48
N SER A 164 -5.21 -7.21 5.35
CA SER A 164 -4.78 -7.30 6.75
C SER A 164 -3.35 -7.83 6.89
N PHE A 165 -2.91 -8.64 5.93
CA PHE A 165 -1.55 -9.15 5.87
C PHE A 165 -0.51 -8.07 5.58
N ALA A 166 -0.86 -7.05 4.79
CA ALA A 166 0.02 -5.93 4.44
C ALA A 166 -0.15 -4.73 5.38
N SER A 167 -1.20 -4.69 6.21
CA SER A 167 -1.42 -3.57 7.11
C SER A 167 -0.50 -3.65 8.33
N ALA A 168 0.14 -2.53 8.64
CA ALA A 168 0.80 -2.33 9.92
C ALA A 168 -0.28 -2.11 10.98
N GLY A 169 -0.73 -3.16 11.69
CA GLY A 169 -1.51 -3.00 12.91
C GLY A 169 -0.64 -2.30 13.98
N GLU A 170 -1.27 -1.74 15.00
CA GLU A 170 -0.66 -0.88 16.03
C GLU A 170 0.64 -1.43 16.69
N ASN A 171 0.93 -2.73 16.51
CA ASN A 171 2.12 -3.39 17.08
C ASN A 171 2.87 -4.29 16.09
N LYS A 172 2.59 -4.20 14.80
CA LYS A 172 3.25 -5.02 13.76
C LYS A 172 3.87 -4.12 12.71
N GLU A 173 4.96 -3.48 13.08
CA GLU A 173 5.74 -2.68 12.16
C GLU A 173 6.14 -3.53 10.94
N ASN A 174 5.50 -3.24 9.81
CA ASN A 174 5.96 -3.62 8.47
C ASN A 174 6.45 -5.06 8.26
N VAL A 175 5.83 -6.03 8.96
CA VAL A 175 6.20 -7.45 8.81
C VAL A 175 6.12 -7.89 7.35
N PHE A 176 5.10 -7.41 6.62
CA PHE A 176 4.95 -7.69 5.21
C PHE A 176 6.15 -7.19 4.38
N TYR A 177 6.55 -5.92 4.53
CA TYR A 177 7.68 -5.36 3.80
C TYR A 177 9.00 -6.02 4.19
N PHE A 178 9.16 -6.32 5.46
CA PHE A 178 10.31 -7.05 5.96
C PHE A 178 10.38 -8.47 5.36
N ASP A 179 9.25 -9.16 5.28
CA ASP A 179 9.19 -10.49 4.70
C ASP A 179 9.45 -10.46 3.18
N VAL A 180 8.86 -9.50 2.46
CA VAL A 180 9.08 -9.36 1.01
C VAL A 180 10.56 -9.19 0.66
N CYS A 181 11.30 -8.38 1.42
CA CYS A 181 12.74 -8.20 1.21
C CYS A 181 13.56 -9.48 1.47
N ARG A 182 12.95 -10.50 2.08
CA ARG A 182 13.57 -11.79 2.40
C ARG A 182 13.03 -12.95 1.54
N TYR A 183 12.07 -12.68 0.67
CA TYR A 183 11.56 -13.70 -0.23
C TYR A 183 12.66 -14.16 -1.18
N TRP A 184 12.65 -15.44 -1.44
CA TRP A 184 13.65 -16.07 -2.28
C TRP A 184 13.27 -15.93 -3.74
N PRO A 185 14.15 -15.40 -4.58
CA PRO A 185 13.86 -15.19 -6.01
C PRO A 185 13.61 -16.49 -6.78
N VAL A 186 14.11 -17.62 -6.29
CA VAL A 186 13.85 -18.93 -6.89
C VAL A 186 12.39 -19.39 -6.73
N ILE A 187 11.63 -18.79 -5.84
CA ILE A 187 10.23 -19.14 -5.61
C ILE A 187 9.36 -18.49 -6.70
N PRO A 188 8.52 -19.27 -7.42
CA PRO A 188 7.63 -18.74 -8.43
C PRO A 188 6.37 -18.14 -7.81
N VAL A 189 5.76 -17.20 -8.53
CA VAL A 189 4.47 -16.58 -8.17
C VAL A 189 3.34 -17.61 -8.21
N VAL A 190 3.30 -18.39 -9.28
CA VAL A 190 2.27 -19.42 -9.51
C VAL A 190 2.92 -20.78 -9.78
N ASP A 191 2.17 -21.83 -9.50
CA ASP A 191 2.54 -23.19 -9.91
C ASP A 191 2.23 -23.43 -11.41
N PRO A 192 2.64 -24.53 -12.01
CA PRO A 192 2.35 -24.85 -13.41
C PRO A 192 0.86 -25.00 -13.75
N ASN A 193 -0.02 -25.09 -12.75
CA ASN A 193 -1.47 -25.10 -12.94
C ASN A 193 -2.08 -23.69 -12.85
N GLY A 194 -1.27 -22.66 -12.55
CA GLY A 194 -1.71 -21.28 -12.44
C GLY A 194 -2.21 -20.86 -11.07
N PHE A 195 -2.04 -21.68 -10.03
CA PHE A 195 -2.39 -21.32 -8.66
C PHE A 195 -1.23 -20.61 -7.96
N TYR A 196 -1.54 -19.62 -7.15
CA TYR A 196 -0.52 -18.95 -6.34
C TYR A 196 0.19 -19.93 -5.42
N THR A 197 1.51 -19.84 -5.38
CA THR A 197 2.30 -20.65 -4.46
C THR A 197 2.08 -20.19 -3.02
N ALA A 198 2.16 -21.10 -2.07
CA ALA A 198 1.94 -20.76 -0.65
C ALA A 198 2.98 -19.76 -0.14
N GLU A 199 4.19 -19.84 -0.62
CA GLU A 199 5.32 -18.98 -0.23
C GLU A 199 5.24 -17.60 -0.84
N SER A 200 4.54 -17.40 -1.96
CA SER A 200 4.34 -16.09 -2.57
C SER A 200 3.51 -15.14 -1.69
N LYS A 201 2.73 -15.69 -0.78
CA LYS A 201 1.82 -14.94 0.10
C LYS A 201 0.77 -14.09 -0.63
N ILE A 202 0.70 -14.14 -1.95
CA ILE A 202 -0.26 -13.34 -2.74
C ILE A 202 -1.69 -13.71 -2.39
N TYR A 203 -1.98 -15.01 -2.15
CA TYR A 203 -3.30 -15.43 -1.71
C TYR A 203 -3.72 -14.78 -0.38
N GLN A 204 -2.76 -14.42 0.49
CA GLN A 204 -3.07 -13.71 1.74
C GLN A 204 -3.42 -12.24 1.49
N LEU A 205 -2.91 -11.65 0.41
CA LEU A 205 -3.25 -10.29 -0.01
C LEU A 205 -4.63 -10.24 -0.70
N THR A 206 -4.95 -11.26 -1.51
CA THR A 206 -6.18 -11.31 -2.32
C THR A 206 -7.37 -11.89 -1.58
N GLU A 207 -7.17 -13.04 -0.91
CA GLU A 207 -8.25 -13.83 -0.28
C GLU A 207 -8.23 -13.69 1.25
N GLY A 208 -7.24 -12.99 1.80
CA GLY A 208 -7.12 -12.73 3.23
C GLY A 208 -8.13 -11.71 3.74
N GLY A 209 -8.10 -11.48 5.06
CA GLY A 209 -8.91 -10.45 5.69
C GLY A 209 -8.49 -9.04 5.27
N ARG A 210 -9.37 -8.06 5.54
CA ARG A 210 -9.10 -6.65 5.28
C ARG A 210 -8.98 -5.87 6.57
N TYR A 211 -8.08 -4.91 6.57
CA TYR A 211 -7.97 -3.89 7.60
C TYR A 211 -8.61 -2.61 7.08
N ASN A 212 -9.69 -2.19 7.73
CA ASN A 212 -10.41 -0.98 7.37
C ASN A 212 -10.44 -0.04 8.56
N THR A 213 -10.12 1.22 8.33
CA THR A 213 -10.30 2.28 9.33
C THR A 213 -11.11 3.43 8.75
N GLN A 214 -11.96 4.01 9.57
CA GLN A 214 -12.68 5.24 9.27
C GLN A 214 -12.41 6.23 10.39
N ASN A 215 -11.99 7.42 10.00
CA ASN A 215 -11.75 8.52 10.93
C ASN A 215 -12.60 9.73 10.53
N ASP A 216 -13.51 10.12 11.40
CA ASP A 216 -14.41 11.26 11.22
C ASP A 216 -14.02 12.38 12.17
N VAL A 217 -13.77 13.55 11.61
CA VAL A 217 -13.49 14.76 12.39
C VAL A 217 -14.48 15.84 12.03
N VAL A 218 -15.20 16.33 13.03
CA VAL A 218 -16.10 17.49 12.92
C VAL A 218 -15.59 18.62 13.80
N ALA A 219 -15.31 19.75 13.20
CA ALA A 219 -14.93 20.97 13.92
C ALA A 219 -15.97 22.05 13.67
N GLN A 220 -16.47 22.66 14.71
CA GLN A 220 -17.43 23.74 14.63
C GLN A 220 -16.93 24.94 15.42
N GLN A 221 -17.17 26.13 14.90
CA GLN A 221 -16.84 27.39 15.58
C GLN A 221 -18.01 28.34 15.41
N LEU A 222 -18.48 28.87 16.53
CA LEU A 222 -19.43 29.95 16.58
C LEU A 222 -18.73 31.17 17.18
N GLN A 223 -18.84 32.33 16.54
CA GLN A 223 -18.18 33.56 16.93
C GLN A 223 -19.20 34.70 16.98
N PHE A 224 -19.16 35.48 18.04
CA PHE A 224 -19.92 36.70 18.17
C PHE A 224 -18.97 37.90 18.26
N LEU A 225 -19.16 38.90 17.43
CA LEU A 225 -18.53 40.21 17.58
C LEU A 225 -19.59 41.21 18.02
N ILE A 226 -19.42 41.73 19.21
CA ILE A 226 -20.38 42.64 19.87
C ILE A 226 -19.71 43.99 20.05
N GLU A 227 -20.35 45.07 19.53
CA GLU A 227 -19.93 46.46 19.68
C GLU A 227 -21.08 47.30 20.29
N PRO A 228 -21.35 47.14 21.61
CA PRO A 228 -22.49 47.81 22.27
C PRO A 228 -22.36 49.32 22.33
N ILE A 229 -21.11 49.81 22.36
CA ILE A 229 -20.76 51.22 22.33
C ILE A 229 -19.67 51.41 21.28
N LYS A 230 -19.70 52.49 20.52
CA LYS A 230 -18.72 52.79 19.48
C LYS A 230 -17.30 52.67 19.99
N ASN A 231 -16.49 51.91 19.27
CA ASN A 231 -15.10 51.59 19.57
C ASN A 231 -14.87 50.59 20.74
N TRP A 232 -15.89 50.01 21.34
CA TRP A 232 -15.75 48.94 22.32
C TRP A 232 -16.21 47.62 21.70
N LYS A 233 -15.23 46.80 21.25
CA LYS A 233 -15.48 45.51 20.60
C LYS A 233 -15.13 44.37 21.53
N THR A 234 -16.04 43.41 21.65
CA THR A 234 -15.85 42.13 22.36
C THR A 234 -16.09 41.01 21.40
N THR A 235 -15.16 40.03 21.38
CA THR A 235 -15.30 38.77 20.61
C THR A 235 -15.45 37.60 21.57
N ILE A 236 -16.44 36.79 21.34
CA ILE A 236 -16.74 35.58 22.12
C ILE A 236 -16.68 34.38 21.16
#